data_7a999c3eecbb7d54cc5daba46005160b
#
_entry.id   7a999c3eecbb7d54cc5daba46005160b
#
_cell.length_a   1.000
_cell.length_b   1.000
_cell.length_c   1.000
_cell.angle_alpha   90.00
_cell.angle_beta   90.00
_cell.angle_gamma   90.00
#
_symmetry.space_group_name_H-M   'P 1'
#
loop_
_entity.id
_entity.type
_entity.pdbx_description
1 polymer ?
#
loop_
_entity_poly.entity_id
_entity_poly.type
_entity_poly.pdbx_seq_one_letter_code
_entity_poly.pdbx_strand_id
1 'polypeptide(L)'
;MGKTLAEKILSEKSGSDARAGDIVIAKTDFTFMHCTTGPLAVRQFQSSGFERLADARKVAVFLDHAAPTPNAEMANDHLFLRSFADKTGCLMHRVGDGICHQLVAESFASPGDVVLGADSHTTTGGALGAFSTGMGSSDIAIACALGKTWLRVP
;
A
#
# COMPACT_ATOMS: atom_id res chain seq x y z
N MET A 1 -12.31 29.13 -5.87
CA MET A 1 -12.06 28.58 -4.53
C MET A 1 -10.69 27.94 -4.50
N GLY A 2 -10.00 27.95 -3.35
CA GLY A 2 -8.75 27.23 -3.15
C GLY A 2 -9.00 25.72 -3.18
N LYS A 3 -7.95 24.92 -3.45
CA LYS A 3 -7.97 23.44 -3.37
C LYS A 3 -7.76 22.97 -1.93
N THR A 4 -8.45 21.89 -1.55
CA THR A 4 -8.13 21.10 -0.36
C THR A 4 -6.75 20.44 -0.49
N LEU A 5 -6.21 19.92 0.61
CA LEU A 5 -4.95 19.19 0.57
C LEU A 5 -5.06 17.94 -0.34
N ALA A 6 -6.15 17.19 -0.24
CA ALA A 6 -6.39 16.02 -1.08
C ALA A 6 -6.46 16.39 -2.57
N GLU A 7 -7.19 17.44 -2.94
CA GLU A 7 -7.25 17.93 -4.31
C GLU A 7 -5.88 18.36 -4.84
N LYS A 8 -5.03 18.98 -4.02
CA LYS A 8 -3.66 19.37 -4.42
C LYS A 8 -2.80 18.13 -4.70
N ILE A 9 -2.75 17.20 -3.76
CA ILE A 9 -1.96 15.98 -3.88
C ILE A 9 -2.42 15.16 -5.08
N LEU A 10 -3.72 14.88 -5.19
CA LEU A 10 -4.26 14.06 -6.28
C LEU A 10 -4.16 14.74 -7.63
N SER A 11 -4.20 16.09 -7.69
CA SER A 11 -3.92 16.81 -8.94
C SER A 11 -2.49 16.60 -9.39
N GLU A 12 -1.52 16.72 -8.50
CA GLU A 12 -0.10 16.51 -8.81
C GLU A 12 0.16 15.07 -9.26
N LYS A 13 -0.34 14.08 -8.49
CA LYS A 13 -0.06 12.67 -8.76
C LYS A 13 -0.83 12.11 -9.96
N SER A 14 -1.91 12.74 -10.39
CA SER A 14 -2.66 12.37 -11.61
C SER A 14 -2.26 13.18 -12.84
N GLY A 15 -1.62 14.34 -12.65
CA GLY A 15 -1.33 15.28 -13.73
C GLY A 15 -2.58 16.00 -14.27
N SER A 16 -3.65 16.09 -13.47
CA SER A 16 -4.92 16.73 -13.84
C SER A 16 -5.37 17.75 -12.80
N ASP A 17 -6.32 18.63 -13.12
CA ASP A 17 -6.94 19.55 -12.14
C ASP A 17 -8.05 18.81 -11.36
N ALA A 18 -7.66 17.94 -10.45
CA ALA A 18 -8.57 17.13 -9.64
C ALA A 18 -9.40 17.98 -8.67
N ARG A 19 -10.70 17.69 -8.59
CA ARG A 19 -11.67 18.33 -7.70
C ARG A 19 -12.49 17.27 -6.95
N ALA A 20 -13.06 17.66 -5.82
CA ALA A 20 -13.94 16.81 -5.03
C ALA A 20 -15.01 16.13 -5.93
N GLY A 21 -15.15 14.82 -5.83
CA GLY A 21 -16.07 14.01 -6.62
C GLY A 21 -15.48 13.40 -7.90
N ASP A 22 -14.38 13.95 -8.42
CA ASP A 22 -13.71 13.41 -9.61
C ASP A 22 -13.13 12.00 -9.35
N ILE A 23 -13.00 11.22 -10.41
CA ILE A 23 -12.21 9.98 -10.41
C ILE A 23 -10.93 10.24 -11.19
N VAL A 24 -9.79 10.01 -10.56
CA VAL A 24 -8.46 10.21 -11.14
C VAL A 24 -7.64 8.93 -11.08
N ILE A 25 -6.69 8.77 -12.00
CA ILE A 25 -5.66 7.75 -11.91
C ILE A 25 -4.39 8.43 -11.37
N ALA A 26 -4.08 8.18 -10.10
CA ALA A 26 -2.96 8.80 -9.42
C ALA A 26 -1.78 7.82 -9.28
N LYS A 27 -0.56 8.32 -9.43
CA LYS A 27 0.67 7.58 -9.10
C LYS A 27 0.75 7.37 -7.60
N THR A 28 1.23 6.20 -7.18
CA THR A 28 1.45 5.86 -5.77
C THR A 28 2.92 6.04 -5.42
N ASP A 29 3.18 6.62 -4.25
CA ASP A 29 4.54 6.79 -3.75
C ASP A 29 4.97 5.62 -2.89
N PHE A 30 4.03 5.04 -2.14
CA PHE A 30 4.26 3.85 -1.35
C PHE A 30 3.00 2.99 -1.25
N THR A 31 3.17 1.67 -1.34
CA THR A 31 2.08 0.69 -1.20
C THR A 31 2.50 -0.40 -0.23
N PHE A 32 1.65 -0.75 0.72
CA PHE A 32 2.01 -1.79 1.68
C PHE A 32 0.85 -2.73 2.02
N MET A 33 1.22 -3.88 2.54
CA MET A 33 0.32 -4.91 3.04
C MET A 33 0.94 -5.60 4.25
N HIS A 34 0.11 -6.20 5.07
CA HIS A 34 0.57 -6.94 6.25
C HIS A 34 0.12 -8.40 6.25
N CYS A 35 0.56 -9.17 7.23
CA CYS A 35 0.41 -10.62 7.26
C CYS A 35 -1.03 -11.14 7.18
N THR A 36 -2.05 -10.36 7.55
CA THR A 36 -3.45 -10.82 7.49
C THR A 36 -4.17 -10.44 6.20
N THR A 37 -3.78 -9.36 5.53
CA THR A 37 -4.41 -8.86 4.29
C THR A 37 -3.55 -9.14 3.05
N GLY A 38 -2.24 -9.20 3.22
CA GLY A 38 -1.26 -9.41 2.16
C GLY A 38 -1.45 -10.71 1.38
N PRO A 39 -1.75 -11.86 2.01
CA PRO A 39 -1.92 -13.11 1.27
C PRO A 39 -2.98 -13.02 0.18
N LEU A 40 -4.12 -12.36 0.47
CA LEU A 40 -5.16 -12.16 -0.54
C LEU A 40 -4.69 -11.20 -1.65
N ALA A 41 -4.04 -10.10 -1.31
CA ALA A 41 -3.51 -9.16 -2.29
C ALA A 41 -2.48 -9.81 -3.22
N VAL A 42 -1.58 -10.63 -2.68
CA VAL A 42 -0.59 -11.37 -3.49
C VAL A 42 -1.26 -12.40 -4.39
N ARG A 43 -2.27 -13.14 -3.90
CA ARG A 43 -3.04 -14.08 -4.73
C ARG A 43 -3.77 -13.35 -5.88
N GLN A 44 -4.36 -12.17 -5.61
CA GLN A 44 -4.98 -11.34 -6.64
C GLN A 44 -3.94 -10.83 -7.66
N PHE A 45 -2.77 -10.39 -7.21
CA PHE A 45 -1.68 -9.99 -8.07
C PHE A 45 -1.28 -11.13 -9.04
N GLN A 46 -1.06 -12.33 -8.51
CA GLN A 46 -0.68 -13.49 -9.31
C GLN A 46 -1.79 -13.97 -10.26
N SER A 47 -3.04 -14.03 -9.78
CA SER A 47 -4.18 -14.48 -10.59
C SER A 47 -4.54 -13.50 -11.71
N SER A 48 -4.19 -12.23 -11.56
CA SER A 48 -4.31 -11.20 -12.61
C SER A 48 -3.19 -11.26 -13.66
N GLY A 49 -2.26 -12.21 -13.55
CA GLY A 49 -1.15 -12.39 -14.49
C GLY A 49 0.00 -11.41 -14.30
N PHE A 50 0.04 -10.70 -13.18
CA PHE A 50 1.18 -9.83 -12.89
C PHE A 50 2.37 -10.64 -12.38
N GLU A 51 3.54 -10.35 -12.92
CA GLU A 51 4.79 -11.02 -12.54
C GLU A 51 5.81 -10.08 -11.88
N ARG A 52 5.65 -8.78 -12.09
CA ARG A 52 6.60 -7.75 -11.62
C ARG A 52 5.87 -6.60 -10.94
N LEU A 53 6.51 -6.04 -9.94
CA LEU A 53 6.10 -4.79 -9.32
C LEU A 53 6.54 -3.61 -10.20
N ALA A 54 5.79 -2.51 -10.18
CA ALA A 54 6.18 -1.28 -10.86
C ALA A 54 7.52 -0.73 -10.34
N ASP A 55 7.66 -0.71 -9.02
CA ASP A 55 8.92 -0.40 -8.32
C ASP A 55 8.95 -1.16 -6.99
N ALA A 56 9.84 -2.15 -6.88
CA ALA A 56 9.95 -2.97 -5.69
C ALA A 56 10.32 -2.18 -4.43
N ARG A 57 11.01 -1.03 -4.58
CA ARG A 57 11.40 -0.16 -3.45
C ARG A 57 10.22 0.61 -2.86
N LYS A 58 9.10 0.66 -3.57
CA LYS A 58 7.87 1.35 -3.18
C LYS A 58 6.78 0.40 -2.69
N VAL A 59 7.10 -0.87 -2.54
CA VAL A 59 6.18 -1.89 -2.03
C VAL A 59 6.78 -2.57 -0.80
N ALA A 60 5.99 -2.67 0.27
CA ALA A 60 6.41 -3.35 1.48
C ALA A 60 5.40 -4.39 1.97
N VAL A 61 5.93 -5.46 2.55
CA VAL A 61 5.20 -6.49 3.28
C VAL A 61 5.62 -6.46 4.74
N PHE A 62 4.65 -6.46 5.66
CA PHE A 62 4.88 -6.43 7.10
C PHE A 62 4.34 -7.69 7.78
N LEU A 63 5.14 -8.34 8.61
CA LEU A 63 4.72 -9.48 9.43
C LEU A 63 4.51 -9.03 10.89
N ASP A 64 3.46 -8.26 11.13
CA ASP A 64 3.25 -7.56 12.40
C ASP A 64 1.91 -7.86 13.10
N HIS A 65 0.81 -7.98 12.37
CA HIS A 65 -0.53 -8.10 12.95
C HIS A 65 -0.79 -9.49 13.58
N ALA A 66 -0.24 -10.55 13.01
CA ALA A 66 -0.33 -11.92 13.53
C ALA A 66 1.08 -12.44 13.89
N ALA A 67 1.72 -11.79 14.85
CA ALA A 67 3.07 -12.07 15.28
C ALA A 67 3.14 -12.11 16.84
N PRO A 68 3.48 -13.27 17.45
CA PRO A 68 3.74 -14.56 16.80
C PRO A 68 2.51 -15.15 16.12
N THR A 69 2.71 -16.03 15.15
CA THR A 69 1.59 -16.65 14.41
C THR A 69 0.74 -17.52 15.33
N PRO A 70 -0.60 -17.34 15.36
CA PRO A 70 -1.48 -18.07 16.28
C PRO A 70 -1.75 -19.53 15.85
N ASN A 71 -1.51 -19.87 14.59
CA ASN A 71 -1.79 -21.19 14.03
C ASN A 71 -0.93 -21.48 12.78
N ALA A 72 -1.01 -22.72 12.28
CA ALA A 72 -0.25 -23.18 11.13
C ALA A 72 -0.65 -22.47 9.82
N GLU A 73 -1.92 -22.09 9.66
CA GLU A 73 -2.40 -21.37 8.47
C GLU A 73 -1.70 -20.01 8.33
N MET A 74 -1.70 -19.21 9.40
CA MET A 74 -0.98 -17.94 9.45
C MET A 74 0.53 -18.10 9.27
N ALA A 75 1.12 -19.17 9.80
CA ALA A 75 2.54 -19.46 9.58
C ALA A 75 2.84 -19.72 8.09
N ASN A 76 1.96 -20.46 7.41
CA ASN A 76 2.07 -20.68 5.97
C ASN A 76 1.87 -19.38 5.17
N ASP A 77 0.95 -18.50 5.58
CA ASP A 77 0.78 -17.19 4.96
C ASP A 77 2.03 -16.31 5.14
N HIS A 78 2.70 -16.36 6.30
CA HIS A 78 4.00 -15.70 6.48
C HIS A 78 5.07 -16.24 5.51
N LEU A 79 5.15 -17.56 5.32
CA LEU A 79 6.07 -18.17 4.36
C LEU A 79 5.74 -17.76 2.92
N PHE A 80 4.45 -17.73 2.58
CA PHE A 80 3.97 -17.30 1.27
C PHE A 80 4.36 -15.84 0.96
N LEU A 81 4.16 -14.94 1.92
CA LEU A 81 4.53 -13.53 1.78
C LEU A 81 6.05 -13.33 1.68
N ARG A 82 6.84 -14.10 2.43
CA ARG A 82 8.31 -14.09 2.29
C ARG A 82 8.74 -14.52 0.90
N SER A 83 8.17 -15.62 0.39
CA SER A 83 8.45 -16.10 -0.96
C SER A 83 8.10 -15.07 -2.04
N PHE A 84 7.00 -14.34 -1.85
CA PHE A 84 6.63 -13.23 -2.73
C PHE A 84 7.67 -12.10 -2.68
N ALA A 85 8.08 -11.69 -1.48
CA ALA A 85 9.07 -10.63 -1.32
C ALA A 85 10.43 -11.03 -1.92
N ASP A 86 10.88 -12.25 -1.68
CA ASP A 86 12.14 -12.79 -2.26
C ASP A 86 12.08 -12.81 -3.80
N LYS A 87 10.93 -13.21 -4.36
CA LYS A 87 10.73 -13.27 -5.82
C LYS A 87 10.67 -11.88 -6.47
N THR A 88 10.02 -10.92 -5.83
CA THR A 88 9.76 -9.60 -6.41
C THR A 88 10.78 -8.55 -6.01
N GLY A 89 11.55 -8.79 -4.96
CA GLY A 89 12.53 -7.84 -4.40
C GLY A 89 11.90 -6.70 -3.62
N CYS A 90 10.61 -6.78 -3.23
CA CYS A 90 9.99 -5.75 -2.42
C CYS A 90 10.52 -5.74 -0.99
N LEU A 91 10.27 -4.65 -0.28
CA LEU A 91 10.69 -4.49 1.10
C LEU A 91 9.95 -5.50 2.00
N MET A 92 10.69 -6.12 2.91
CA MET A 92 10.15 -7.11 3.83
C MET A 92 10.50 -6.77 5.26
N HIS A 93 9.48 -6.46 6.05
CA HIS A 93 9.59 -6.25 7.49
C HIS A 93 9.17 -7.50 8.24
N ARG A 94 10.06 -8.01 9.07
CA ARG A 94 9.92 -9.28 9.78
C ARG A 94 9.22 -9.10 11.12
N VAL A 95 8.82 -10.22 11.70
CA VAL A 95 8.34 -10.24 13.09
C VAL A 95 9.39 -9.60 14.00
N GLY A 96 8.98 -8.57 14.74
CA GLY A 96 9.84 -7.82 15.65
C GLY A 96 10.39 -6.50 15.11
N ASP A 97 10.28 -6.24 13.79
CA ASP A 97 10.76 -4.97 13.22
C ASP A 97 9.89 -3.77 13.64
N GLY A 98 8.62 -4.00 13.92
CA GLY A 98 7.65 -2.98 14.35
C GLY A 98 6.30 -3.12 13.66
N ILE A 99 5.36 -2.27 14.05
CA ILE A 99 4.01 -2.20 13.49
C ILE A 99 4.07 -1.40 12.18
N CYS A 100 3.43 -1.92 11.11
CA CYS A 100 3.47 -1.34 9.78
C CYS A 100 3.11 0.16 9.75
N HIS A 101 2.05 0.57 10.47
CA HIS A 101 1.61 1.97 10.47
C HIS A 101 2.66 2.91 11.06
N GLN A 102 3.35 2.47 12.11
CA GLN A 102 4.42 3.25 12.72
C GLN A 102 5.65 3.32 11.80
N LEU A 103 6.08 2.18 11.25
CA LEU A 103 7.22 2.13 10.33
C LEU A 103 6.96 2.93 9.05
N VAL A 104 5.73 2.86 8.52
CA VAL A 104 5.35 3.66 7.34
C VAL A 104 5.40 5.15 7.67
N ALA A 105 4.89 5.57 8.83
CA ALA A 105 4.94 6.97 9.25
C ALA A 105 6.37 7.47 9.49
N GLU A 106 7.25 6.64 10.03
CA GLU A 106 8.62 7.03 10.38
C GLU A 106 9.59 7.02 9.19
N SER A 107 9.33 6.17 8.15
CA SER A 107 10.36 5.88 7.16
C SER A 107 9.92 6.00 5.71
N PHE A 108 8.61 5.95 5.42
CA PHE A 108 8.14 5.81 4.05
C PHE A 108 7.12 6.87 3.62
N ALA A 109 6.40 7.50 4.55
CA ALA A 109 5.41 8.52 4.23
C ALA A 109 5.99 9.92 4.38
N SER A 110 5.77 10.77 3.38
CA SER A 110 6.16 12.18 3.37
C SER A 110 4.97 13.07 3.01
N PRO A 111 4.99 14.37 3.40
CA PRO A 111 3.96 15.30 2.97
C PRO A 111 3.83 15.35 1.45
N GLY A 112 2.61 15.23 0.94
CA GLY A 112 2.33 15.21 -0.49
C GLY A 112 2.38 13.85 -1.17
N ASP A 113 2.72 12.78 -0.44
CA ASP A 113 2.72 11.43 -0.99
C ASP A 113 1.30 10.84 -1.09
N VAL A 114 1.14 9.89 -2.01
CA VAL A 114 0.01 8.96 -2.06
C VAL A 114 0.47 7.62 -1.50
N VAL A 115 -0.03 7.29 -0.31
CA VAL A 115 0.28 6.05 0.42
C VAL A 115 -0.94 5.15 0.45
N LEU A 116 -0.80 3.92 -0.03
CA LEU A 116 -1.87 2.93 -0.07
C LEU A 116 -1.52 1.72 0.79
N GLY A 117 -2.48 1.26 1.57
CA GLY A 117 -2.32 0.04 2.36
C GLY A 117 -3.53 -0.87 2.27
N ALA A 118 -3.30 -2.17 2.43
CA ALA A 118 -4.37 -3.17 2.49
C ALA A 118 -5.05 -3.22 3.88
N ASP A 119 -5.13 -2.09 4.57
CA ASP A 119 -5.63 -1.96 5.95
C ASP A 119 -6.33 -0.62 6.16
N SER A 120 -7.37 -0.60 6.99
CA SER A 120 -8.17 0.60 7.28
C SER A 120 -7.39 1.68 8.03
N HIS A 121 -6.38 1.32 8.84
CA HIS A 121 -5.55 2.26 9.59
C HIS A 121 -4.42 2.88 8.76
N THR A 122 -4.33 2.55 7.47
CA THR A 122 -3.44 3.24 6.51
C THR A 122 -3.62 4.75 6.54
N THR A 123 -4.82 5.22 6.86
CA THR A 123 -5.14 6.66 7.01
C THR A 123 -4.27 7.39 8.03
N THR A 124 -3.57 6.69 8.93
CA THR A 124 -2.61 7.27 9.88
C THR A 124 -1.55 8.12 9.20
N GLY A 125 -1.10 7.76 7.98
CA GLY A 125 -0.15 8.56 7.20
C GLY A 125 -0.66 9.96 6.84
N GLY A 126 -1.98 10.19 6.91
CA GLY A 126 -2.58 11.51 6.72
C GLY A 126 -2.14 12.54 7.77
N ALA A 127 -1.78 12.11 8.98
CA ALA A 127 -1.21 12.98 10.02
C ALA A 127 0.10 13.65 9.61
N LEU A 128 0.80 13.07 8.63
CA LEU A 128 2.06 13.60 8.07
C LEU A 128 1.83 14.45 6.80
N GLY A 129 0.58 14.71 6.44
CA GLY A 129 0.26 15.46 5.22
C GLY A 129 0.31 14.64 3.93
N ALA A 130 0.30 13.31 4.01
CA ALA A 130 0.12 12.42 2.87
C ALA A 130 -1.37 12.23 2.55
N PHE A 131 -1.69 11.92 1.29
CA PHE A 131 -2.96 11.29 0.94
C PHE A 131 -2.82 9.79 1.19
N SER A 132 -3.22 9.36 2.38
CA SER A 132 -3.02 7.99 2.84
C SER A 132 -4.36 7.31 3.05
N THR A 133 -4.60 6.16 2.41
CA THR A 133 -5.88 5.46 2.47
C THR A 133 -5.74 3.95 2.35
N GLY A 134 -6.66 3.24 3.04
CA GLY A 134 -6.84 1.80 2.89
C GLY A 134 -7.63 1.47 1.62
N MET A 135 -7.23 0.39 0.95
CA MET A 135 -7.91 -0.12 -0.24
C MET A 135 -8.10 -1.63 -0.18
N GLY A 136 -9.02 -2.15 -0.99
CA GLY A 136 -9.22 -3.59 -1.12
C GLY A 136 -8.01 -4.32 -1.70
N SER A 137 -7.91 -5.60 -1.41
CA SER A 137 -6.75 -6.42 -1.83
C SER A 137 -6.54 -6.42 -3.35
N SER A 138 -7.60 -6.36 -4.15
CA SER A 138 -7.50 -6.28 -5.62
C SER A 138 -6.91 -4.95 -6.08
N ASP A 139 -7.32 -3.84 -5.45
CA ASP A 139 -6.79 -2.50 -5.77
C ASP A 139 -5.32 -2.38 -5.35
N ILE A 140 -4.96 -2.97 -4.21
CA ILE A 140 -3.57 -3.04 -3.76
C ILE A 140 -2.72 -3.87 -4.74
N ALA A 141 -3.23 -4.99 -5.24
CA ALA A 141 -2.54 -5.78 -6.27
C ALA A 141 -2.26 -4.95 -7.53
N ILE A 142 -3.25 -4.18 -8.00
CA ILE A 142 -3.11 -3.28 -9.15
C ILE A 142 -2.11 -2.16 -8.85
N ALA A 143 -2.19 -1.52 -7.68
CA ALA A 143 -1.27 -0.47 -7.28
C ALA A 143 0.18 -0.97 -7.22
N CYS A 144 0.42 -2.17 -6.69
CA CYS A 144 1.73 -2.80 -6.68
C CYS A 144 2.27 -3.08 -8.10
N ALA A 145 1.40 -3.58 -8.99
CA ALA A 145 1.79 -3.94 -10.35
C ALA A 145 2.04 -2.73 -11.26
N LEU A 146 1.21 -1.69 -11.14
CA LEU A 146 1.21 -0.56 -12.08
C LEU A 146 1.82 0.73 -11.49
N GLY A 147 2.07 0.81 -10.19
CA GLY A 147 2.55 2.02 -9.51
C GLY A 147 1.54 3.18 -9.53
N LYS A 148 0.28 2.86 -9.78
CA LYS A 148 -0.83 3.81 -9.85
C LYS A 148 -2.16 3.08 -9.66
N THR A 149 -3.18 3.80 -9.22
CA THR A 149 -4.53 3.28 -9.12
C THR A 149 -5.57 4.38 -9.32
N TRP A 150 -6.82 4.00 -9.50
CA TRP A 150 -7.92 4.94 -9.52
C TRP A 150 -8.26 5.39 -8.08
N LEU A 151 -8.59 6.65 -7.93
CA LEU A 151 -9.01 7.23 -6.65
C LEU A 151 -10.15 8.22 -6.90
N ARG A 152 -11.16 8.19 -6.04
CA ARG A 152 -12.16 9.25 -6.00
C ARG A 152 -11.63 10.37 -5.09
N VAL A 153 -11.64 11.59 -5.60
CA VAL A 153 -11.23 12.79 -4.84
C VAL A 153 -12.29 13.09 -3.78
N PRO A 154 -11.92 13.14 -2.48
CA PRO A 154 -12.86 13.46 -1.40
C PRO A 154 -13.26 14.93 -1.37
#